data_6d4b4e68f4e7960e30da1835f4f67233
#
_entry.id   6d4b4e68f4e7960e30da1835f4f67233
#
_cell.length_a   1.000
_cell.length_b   1.000
_cell.length_c   1.000
_cell.angle_alpha   90.00
_cell.angle_beta   90.00
_cell.angle_gamma   90.00
#
_symmetry.space_group_name_H-M   'P 1'
#
loop_
_entity.id
_entity.type
_entity.pdbx_description
1 polymer ?
#
loop_
_entity_poly.entity_id
_entity_poly.type
_entity_poly.pdbx_seq_one_letter_code
_entity_poly.pdbx_strand_id
1 'polypeptide(L)'
;MPPVGAASVPRLVWDVSELGESLLTVLFPHLAGLRLRRVEDTGDAVVISASSRAGQACCPGCGAPSSRVHGGYTRTVADGAAGGRPLLIALAVRRFRCLQDQCPAVTFAEQAGGLTERYRRRSVPLLGMLAGFGLELAGRAAARLAGTLGIAVHPSTVLRLVMALPEPQVTAAPEILGVDDFALRKGHVHGTVLVDIGTGDAVDLLPDREAATLESWLETHPGAQVICRDRAGAYAEGARDGAPDALQVADRWHLRHNLAESAEKTVTRHRGCLKDQPAGDDAASTDTPDTAGLPQPETPGQTEAAQVTPDGSLDACGRERRLVTRTRERYGEIRERPGAGQSLAAICRALDLDRKTVQRFARAASVDELLAGAMNRESKLDRFKPYLCQRRG
;
A
#
# COMPACT_ATOMS: atom_id res chain seq x y z
N MET A 1 -12.54 11.28 32.56
CA MET A 1 -11.19 11.55 33.09
C MET A 1 -10.63 12.74 32.31
N PRO A 2 -10.18 13.84 32.98
CA PRO A 2 -9.54 14.92 32.24
C PRO A 2 -8.20 14.48 31.69
N PRO A 3 -7.73 15.05 30.55
CA PRO A 3 -6.43 14.70 30.00
C PRO A 3 -5.33 15.11 30.99
N VAL A 4 -4.45 14.17 31.28
CA VAL A 4 -3.23 14.41 32.08
C VAL A 4 -2.47 15.52 31.36
N GLY A 5 -2.26 16.64 32.07
CA GLY A 5 -1.56 17.80 31.54
C GLY A 5 -0.20 17.39 30.99
N ALA A 6 0.05 17.74 29.75
CA ALA A 6 1.36 17.60 29.12
C ALA A 6 2.33 18.47 29.92
N ALA A 7 3.15 17.85 30.79
CA ALA A 7 4.29 18.50 31.38
C ALA A 7 5.15 19.03 30.24
N SER A 8 5.38 20.36 30.20
CA SER A 8 6.27 20.97 29.20
C SER A 8 7.67 20.41 29.46
N VAL A 9 8.13 19.55 28.57
CA VAL A 9 9.50 19.05 28.61
C VAL A 9 10.44 20.25 28.46
N PRO A 10 11.39 20.46 29.39
CA PRO A 10 12.30 21.60 29.33
C PRO A 10 13.07 21.54 28.00
N ARG A 11 13.13 22.68 27.33
CA ARG A 11 13.89 22.83 26.07
C ARG A 11 15.36 22.70 26.40
N LEU A 12 15.99 21.60 25.98
CA LEU A 12 17.40 21.33 26.20
C LEU A 12 18.16 21.73 24.95
N VAL A 13 19.24 22.48 25.14
CA VAL A 13 20.07 23.00 24.06
C VAL A 13 21.53 22.67 24.37
N TRP A 14 22.22 22.05 23.44
CA TRP A 14 23.64 21.72 23.53
C TRP A 14 24.40 22.31 22.36
N ASP A 15 25.49 23.02 22.64
CA ASP A 15 26.46 23.39 21.64
C ASP A 15 27.32 22.16 21.30
N VAL A 16 27.57 21.93 20.02
CA VAL A 16 28.29 20.75 19.54
C VAL A 16 29.78 20.97 19.66
N SER A 17 30.46 20.20 20.53
CA SER A 17 31.92 20.11 20.59
C SER A 17 32.48 19.30 19.41
N GLU A 18 33.80 19.32 19.20
CA GLU A 18 34.46 18.52 18.14
C GLU A 18 34.18 17.02 18.29
N LEU A 19 34.15 16.49 19.51
CA LEU A 19 33.84 15.10 19.79
C LEU A 19 32.35 14.81 19.47
N GLY A 20 31.46 15.72 19.85
CA GLY A 20 30.02 15.63 19.54
C GLY A 20 29.76 15.69 18.03
N GLU A 21 30.50 16.53 17.30
CA GLU A 21 30.40 16.61 15.84
C GLU A 21 30.84 15.30 15.17
N SER A 22 31.91 14.70 15.65
CA SER A 22 32.40 13.40 15.15
C SER A 22 31.36 12.29 15.39
N LEU A 23 30.79 12.25 16.59
CA LEU A 23 29.71 11.28 16.91
C LEU A 23 28.48 11.47 16.02
N LEU A 24 28.03 12.71 15.85
CA LEU A 24 26.86 13.02 15.01
C LEU A 24 27.14 12.68 13.54
N THR A 25 28.34 12.83 13.01
CA THR A 25 28.70 12.44 11.64
C THR A 25 28.77 10.92 11.46
N VAL A 26 29.07 10.16 12.50
CA VAL A 26 28.94 8.69 12.46
C VAL A 26 27.49 8.27 12.43
N LEU A 27 26.62 8.89 13.24
CA LEU A 27 25.18 8.59 13.27
C LEU A 27 24.44 9.10 12.04
N PHE A 28 24.88 10.22 11.47
CA PHE A 28 24.29 10.88 10.31
C PHE A 28 25.36 11.18 9.24
N PRO A 29 25.83 10.16 8.50
CA PRO A 29 26.96 10.33 7.56
C PRO A 29 26.73 11.40 6.49
N HIS A 30 25.48 11.60 6.09
CA HIS A 30 25.09 12.62 5.11
C HIS A 30 25.26 14.07 5.61
N LEU A 31 25.51 14.28 6.93
CA LEU A 31 25.81 15.57 7.52
C LEU A 31 27.33 15.86 7.57
N ALA A 32 28.18 14.93 7.17
CA ALA A 32 29.65 15.09 7.27
C ALA A 32 30.20 16.34 6.52
N GLY A 33 29.54 16.76 5.43
CA GLY A 33 29.87 17.98 4.68
C GLY A 33 29.47 19.29 5.36
N LEU A 34 28.80 19.22 6.51
CA LEU A 34 28.30 20.37 7.26
C LEU A 34 29.09 20.56 8.55
N ARG A 35 29.15 21.80 9.02
CA ARG A 35 29.55 22.15 10.38
C ARG A 35 28.30 22.15 11.25
N LEU A 36 28.22 21.22 12.20
CA LEU A 36 27.16 21.12 13.16
C LEU A 36 27.46 22.06 14.33
N ARG A 37 26.49 22.90 14.70
CA ARG A 37 26.69 23.94 15.71
C ARG A 37 25.97 23.66 17.01
N ARG A 38 24.74 23.19 16.91
CA ARG A 38 23.85 23.05 18.06
C ARG A 38 22.86 21.92 17.82
N VAL A 39 22.55 21.20 18.88
CA VAL A 39 21.42 20.25 18.94
C VAL A 39 20.45 20.78 19.99
N GLU A 40 19.19 20.85 19.61
CA GLU A 40 18.13 21.35 20.46
C GLU A 40 17.01 20.31 20.54
N ASP A 41 16.63 19.93 21.74
CA ASP A 41 15.43 19.14 22.02
C ASP A 41 14.26 20.11 22.30
N THR A 42 13.28 20.14 21.42
CA THR A 42 12.07 20.97 21.56
C THR A 42 10.93 20.23 22.24
N GLY A 43 11.14 18.99 22.70
CA GLY A 43 10.10 18.09 23.20
C GLY A 43 9.42 17.32 22.05
N ASP A 44 8.93 18.02 21.04
CA ASP A 44 8.24 17.42 19.89
C ASP A 44 9.18 17.01 18.75
N ALA A 45 10.38 17.59 18.69
CA ALA A 45 11.37 17.35 17.63
C ALA A 45 12.80 17.53 18.12
N VAL A 46 13.74 16.92 17.41
CA VAL A 46 15.18 17.23 17.54
C VAL A 46 15.55 18.18 16.42
N VAL A 47 16.21 19.29 16.74
CA VAL A 47 16.67 20.28 15.76
C VAL A 47 18.19 20.35 15.78
N ILE A 48 18.82 20.11 14.63
CA ILE A 48 20.28 20.27 14.44
C ILE A 48 20.53 21.55 13.64
N SER A 49 21.20 22.52 14.25
CA SER A 49 21.66 23.72 13.55
C SER A 49 22.96 23.44 12.82
N ALA A 50 22.98 23.67 11.51
CA ALA A 50 24.10 23.34 10.66
C ALA A 50 24.40 24.44 9.62
N SER A 51 25.65 24.48 9.12
CA SER A 51 26.07 25.34 8.03
C SER A 51 27.08 24.64 7.13
N SER A 52 27.22 25.07 5.88
CA SER A 52 28.24 24.50 4.98
C SER A 52 29.67 24.75 5.52
N ARG A 53 30.57 23.75 5.35
CA ARG A 53 32.01 23.88 5.62
C ARG A 53 32.75 24.58 4.48
N ALA A 54 32.22 24.56 3.25
CA ALA A 54 32.83 25.12 2.08
C ALA A 54 33.04 26.64 2.21
N GLY A 55 34.18 27.16 1.88
CA GLY A 55 34.48 28.61 1.88
C GLY A 55 33.84 29.35 0.70
N GLN A 56 33.48 28.64 -0.38
CA GLN A 56 32.99 29.16 -1.63
C GLN A 56 31.89 28.27 -2.21
N ALA A 57 31.13 28.77 -3.17
CA ALA A 57 30.15 28.00 -3.92
C ALA A 57 30.18 28.36 -5.41
N CYS A 58 29.87 27.41 -6.29
CA CYS A 58 29.79 27.62 -7.73
C CYS A 58 28.44 28.22 -8.14
N CYS A 59 28.50 29.22 -9.03
CA CYS A 59 27.29 29.82 -9.61
C CYS A 59 26.55 28.81 -10.50
N PRO A 60 25.25 28.56 -10.29
CA PRO A 60 24.50 27.59 -11.10
C PRO A 60 24.29 28.06 -12.55
N GLY A 61 24.49 29.34 -12.84
CA GLY A 61 24.32 29.88 -14.20
C GLY A 61 25.55 29.79 -15.07
N CYS A 62 26.78 29.94 -14.49
CA CYS A 62 28.02 29.96 -15.25
C CYS A 62 29.13 29.02 -14.70
N GLY A 63 28.87 28.31 -13.61
CA GLY A 63 29.85 27.41 -12.99
C GLY A 63 30.98 28.10 -12.22
N ALA A 64 31.15 29.41 -12.34
CA ALA A 64 32.26 30.13 -11.72
C ALA A 64 32.15 30.11 -10.18
N PRO A 65 33.27 29.84 -9.43
CA PRO A 65 33.28 29.87 -7.99
C PRO A 65 33.21 31.31 -7.47
N SER A 66 32.53 31.49 -6.34
CA SER A 66 32.48 32.76 -5.61
C SER A 66 32.58 32.52 -4.11
N SER A 67 33.41 33.35 -3.46
CA SER A 67 33.54 33.44 -2.00
C SER A 67 32.85 34.70 -1.45
N ARG A 68 32.34 35.60 -2.33
CA ARG A 68 31.76 36.87 -1.94
C ARG A 68 30.34 36.69 -1.42
N VAL A 69 30.19 36.61 -0.11
CA VAL A 69 28.91 36.50 0.55
C VAL A 69 28.12 37.80 0.38
N HIS A 70 26.88 37.70 -0.10
CA HIS A 70 25.94 38.80 -0.25
C HIS A 70 24.92 38.86 0.89
N GLY A 71 24.62 37.71 1.51
CA GLY A 71 23.65 37.59 2.61
C GLY A 71 23.42 36.11 2.97
N GLY A 72 22.43 35.83 3.75
CA GLY A 72 22.08 34.48 4.15
C GLY A 72 20.67 34.38 4.71
N TYR A 73 20.22 33.16 4.85
CA TYR A 73 18.94 32.80 5.49
C TYR A 73 19.02 31.42 6.08
N THR A 74 18.13 31.10 7.01
CA THR A 74 17.98 29.74 7.54
C THR A 74 16.81 29.06 6.88
N ARG A 75 17.00 27.80 6.46
CA ARG A 75 15.92 26.94 5.97
C ARG A 75 15.86 25.66 6.80
N THR A 76 14.65 25.16 7.00
CA THR A 76 14.45 23.88 7.69
C THR A 76 14.37 22.76 6.66
N VAL A 77 15.16 21.70 6.88
CA VAL A 77 15.15 20.46 6.11
C VAL A 77 14.74 19.34 7.07
N ALA A 78 13.66 18.63 6.78
CA ALA A 78 13.27 17.45 7.53
C ALA A 78 14.18 16.27 7.15
N ASP A 79 14.55 15.48 8.15
CA ASP A 79 15.40 14.31 8.00
C ASP A 79 14.73 13.05 8.58
N GLY A 80 15.41 11.91 8.50
CA GLY A 80 14.97 10.66 9.12
C GLY A 80 14.78 10.86 10.62
N ALA A 81 13.70 10.32 11.17
CA ALA A 81 13.37 10.50 12.59
C ALA A 81 14.46 9.91 13.50
N ALA A 82 14.72 10.57 14.62
CA ALA A 82 15.63 10.12 15.66
C ALA A 82 14.88 9.74 16.93
N GLY A 83 14.95 8.46 17.34
CA GLY A 83 14.26 7.97 18.52
C GLY A 83 12.72 8.11 18.44
N GLY A 84 12.13 7.93 17.25
CA GLY A 84 10.69 8.07 17.02
C GLY A 84 10.18 9.51 16.99
N ARG A 85 11.07 10.50 17.03
CA ARG A 85 10.75 11.94 16.98
C ARG A 85 11.23 12.56 15.67
N PRO A 86 10.52 13.55 15.12
CA PRO A 86 10.96 14.29 13.95
C PRO A 86 12.37 14.86 14.15
N LEU A 87 13.23 14.70 13.15
CA LEU A 87 14.54 15.34 13.08
C LEU A 87 14.50 16.45 12.04
N LEU A 88 14.87 17.66 12.46
CA LEU A 88 14.89 18.85 11.62
C LEU A 88 16.30 19.44 11.57
N ILE A 89 16.75 19.79 10.39
CA ILE A 89 18.04 20.44 10.19
C ILE A 89 17.77 21.91 9.88
N ALA A 90 18.13 22.79 10.83
CA ALA A 90 18.12 24.24 10.64
C ALA A 90 19.40 24.64 9.90
N LEU A 91 19.33 24.63 8.56
CA LEU A 91 20.47 24.88 7.69
C LEU A 91 20.63 26.38 7.43
N ALA A 92 21.72 26.95 7.91
CA ALA A 92 22.14 28.30 7.54
C ALA A 92 22.73 28.27 6.12
N VAL A 93 22.07 28.96 5.20
CA VAL A 93 22.42 29.01 3.76
C VAL A 93 22.94 30.42 3.45
N ARG A 94 24.14 30.50 2.88
CA ARG A 94 24.71 31.75 2.38
C ARG A 94 24.25 32.02 0.96
N ARG A 95 24.08 33.29 0.65
CA ARG A 95 23.92 33.77 -0.74
C ARG A 95 25.20 34.41 -1.17
N PHE A 96 25.71 34.01 -2.31
CA PHE A 96 26.92 34.54 -2.93
C PHE A 96 26.56 35.45 -4.11
N ARG A 97 27.45 36.40 -4.40
CA ARG A 97 27.38 37.23 -5.61
C ARG A 97 28.17 36.53 -6.72
N CYS A 98 27.58 36.43 -7.91
CA CYS A 98 28.32 36.01 -9.09
C CYS A 98 29.30 37.13 -9.49
N LEU A 99 30.55 36.75 -9.81
CA LEU A 99 31.61 37.67 -10.18
C LEU A 99 31.78 37.80 -11.70
N GLN A 100 30.98 37.06 -12.48
CA GLN A 100 31.02 37.11 -13.95
C GLN A 100 30.01 38.12 -14.46
N ASP A 101 30.47 39.17 -15.12
CA ASP A 101 29.64 40.27 -15.60
C ASP A 101 28.58 39.82 -16.67
N GLN A 102 28.93 38.79 -17.45
CA GLN A 102 28.07 38.20 -18.48
C GLN A 102 27.05 37.22 -17.95
N CYS A 103 27.08 36.89 -16.67
CA CYS A 103 26.19 35.89 -16.08
C CYS A 103 24.86 36.53 -15.64
N PRO A 104 23.71 35.99 -16.06
CA PRO A 104 22.39 36.54 -15.67
C PRO A 104 22.10 36.33 -14.19
N ALA A 105 22.82 35.42 -13.52
CA ALA A 105 22.64 35.16 -12.09
C ALA A 105 23.47 36.15 -11.26
N VAL A 106 22.85 37.25 -10.84
CA VAL A 106 23.50 38.27 -10.00
C VAL A 106 23.87 37.71 -8.62
N THR A 107 23.00 36.94 -8.02
CA THR A 107 23.23 36.27 -6.74
C THR A 107 22.68 34.84 -6.78
N PHE A 108 23.31 33.95 -6.03
CA PHE A 108 22.85 32.54 -5.92
C PHE A 108 23.03 32.03 -4.48
N ALA A 109 22.21 31.06 -4.10
CA ALA A 109 22.32 30.38 -2.80
C ALA A 109 23.23 29.16 -2.92
N GLU A 110 24.08 28.94 -1.94
CA GLU A 110 24.86 27.70 -1.84
C GLU A 110 23.94 26.48 -1.73
N GLN A 111 24.39 25.37 -2.19
CA GLN A 111 23.73 24.09 -2.04
C GLN A 111 24.53 23.19 -1.10
N ALA A 112 23.86 22.59 -0.14
CA ALA A 112 24.48 21.58 0.74
C ALA A 112 24.40 20.23 0.04
N GLY A 113 25.40 19.93 -0.79
CA GLY A 113 25.47 18.66 -1.52
C GLY A 113 25.42 17.46 -0.57
N GLY A 114 24.72 16.40 -0.96
CA GLY A 114 24.51 15.21 -0.15
C GLY A 114 23.38 15.31 0.88
N LEU A 115 23.06 16.52 1.35
CA LEU A 115 21.94 16.70 2.26
C LEU A 115 20.63 16.94 1.52
N THR A 116 20.56 17.91 0.62
CA THR A 116 19.31 18.32 -0.03
C THR A 116 19.56 19.01 -1.35
N GLU A 117 18.58 18.96 -2.23
CA GLU A 117 18.57 19.65 -3.51
C GLU A 117 17.87 21.02 -3.41
N ARG A 118 17.98 21.80 -4.50
CA ARG A 118 17.32 23.09 -4.62
C ARG A 118 15.80 22.96 -4.43
N TYR A 119 15.24 23.83 -3.58
CA TYR A 119 13.81 23.85 -3.20
C TYR A 119 13.29 22.62 -2.44
N ARG A 120 14.07 21.59 -2.22
CA ARG A 120 13.64 20.42 -1.44
C ARG A 120 13.64 20.76 0.05
N ARG A 121 12.61 20.30 0.76
CA ARG A 121 12.44 20.48 2.21
C ARG A 121 12.73 19.21 3.02
N ARG A 122 13.22 18.19 2.35
CA ARG A 122 13.59 16.91 2.94
C ARG A 122 14.98 16.52 2.50
N SER A 123 15.70 15.80 3.37
CA SER A 123 17.00 15.27 3.06
C SER A 123 16.93 14.17 1.98
N VAL A 124 18.02 13.97 1.27
CA VAL A 124 18.12 12.90 0.25
C VAL A 124 17.89 11.52 0.88
N PRO A 125 18.51 11.17 2.06
CA PRO A 125 18.22 9.90 2.72
C PRO A 125 16.75 9.71 3.10
N LEU A 126 16.10 10.75 3.62
CA LEU A 126 14.67 10.68 3.95
C LEU A 126 13.82 10.46 2.70
N LEU A 127 14.12 11.11 1.59
CA LEU A 127 13.40 10.91 0.32
C LEU A 127 13.56 9.46 -0.17
N GLY A 128 14.77 8.89 -0.10
CA GLY A 128 15.03 7.50 -0.46
C GLY A 128 14.27 6.51 0.43
N MET A 129 14.26 6.75 1.75
CA MET A 129 13.50 5.93 2.70
C MET A 129 11.98 5.97 2.40
N LEU A 130 11.42 7.16 2.15
CA LEU A 130 10.01 7.31 1.81
C LEU A 130 9.65 6.68 0.46
N ALA A 131 10.56 6.72 -0.52
CA ALA A 131 10.38 6.03 -1.78
C ALA A 131 10.38 4.50 -1.58
N GLY A 132 11.30 3.96 -0.78
CA GLY A 132 11.33 2.55 -0.40
C GLY A 132 10.04 2.11 0.29
N PHE A 133 9.56 2.87 1.28
CA PHE A 133 8.26 2.57 1.89
C PHE A 133 7.11 2.60 0.88
N GLY A 134 7.19 3.50 -0.10
CA GLY A 134 6.19 3.63 -1.16
C GLY A 134 6.15 2.45 -2.11
N LEU A 135 7.31 1.88 -2.45
CA LEU A 135 7.44 0.68 -3.28
C LEU A 135 6.80 -0.54 -2.59
N GLU A 136 7.10 -0.74 -1.30
CA GLU A 136 6.63 -1.92 -0.57
C GLU A 136 5.15 -1.82 -0.16
N LEU A 137 4.67 -0.63 0.21
CA LEU A 137 3.39 -0.47 0.90
C LEU A 137 2.38 0.41 0.15
N ALA A 138 2.75 0.96 -1.00
CA ALA A 138 2.02 2.02 -1.68
C ALA A 138 1.77 3.27 -0.78
N GLY A 139 1.08 4.30 -1.30
CA GLY A 139 1.07 5.62 -0.68
C GLY A 139 0.46 5.71 0.72
N ARG A 140 -0.71 5.09 0.94
CA ARG A 140 -1.44 5.24 2.22
C ARG A 140 -0.82 4.47 3.38
N ALA A 141 -0.41 3.23 3.13
CA ALA A 141 0.20 2.41 4.17
C ALA A 141 1.62 2.93 4.50
N ALA A 142 2.40 3.33 3.49
CA ALA A 142 3.69 3.96 3.66
C ALA A 142 3.61 5.26 4.50
N ALA A 143 2.62 6.12 4.23
CA ALA A 143 2.44 7.35 5.01
C ALA A 143 2.06 7.07 6.47
N ARG A 144 1.25 6.03 6.74
CA ARG A 144 0.95 5.61 8.12
C ARG A 144 2.20 5.09 8.83
N LEU A 145 2.96 4.20 8.17
CA LEU A 145 4.22 3.69 8.72
C LEU A 145 5.20 4.82 9.02
N ALA A 146 5.40 5.74 8.08
CA ALA A 146 6.24 6.92 8.30
C ALA A 146 5.77 7.73 9.52
N GLY A 147 4.45 7.90 9.71
CA GLY A 147 3.86 8.57 10.86
C GLY A 147 4.19 7.89 12.19
N THR A 148 4.15 6.55 12.26
CA THR A 148 4.54 5.80 13.47
C THR A 148 6.03 5.94 13.80
N LEU A 149 6.86 6.25 12.80
CA LEU A 149 8.29 6.51 12.96
C LEU A 149 8.60 8.00 13.24
N GLY A 150 7.59 8.86 13.41
CA GLY A 150 7.79 10.29 13.65
C GLY A 150 8.00 11.13 12.37
N ILE A 151 7.69 10.60 11.19
CA ILE A 151 7.87 11.27 9.90
C ILE A 151 6.51 11.64 9.31
N ALA A 152 6.16 12.92 9.35
CA ALA A 152 4.90 13.40 8.75
C ALA A 152 5.04 13.51 7.21
N VAL A 153 4.24 12.72 6.48
CA VAL A 153 4.21 12.74 5.01
C VAL A 153 2.80 12.45 4.49
N HIS A 154 2.41 13.15 3.44
CA HIS A 154 1.14 12.89 2.77
C HIS A 154 1.26 11.71 1.79
N PRO A 155 0.24 10.82 1.66
CA PRO A 155 0.27 9.69 0.74
C PRO A 155 0.63 10.04 -0.71
N SER A 156 0.10 11.16 -1.24
CA SER A 156 0.43 11.62 -2.59
C SER A 156 1.90 12.06 -2.76
N THR A 157 2.55 12.47 -1.67
CA THR A 157 3.98 12.78 -1.72
C THR A 157 4.80 11.50 -1.86
N VAL A 158 4.43 10.44 -1.14
CA VAL A 158 5.06 9.12 -1.28
C VAL A 158 4.90 8.59 -2.70
N LEU A 159 3.68 8.62 -3.24
CA LEU A 159 3.44 8.18 -4.62
C LEU A 159 4.26 8.97 -5.65
N ARG A 160 4.34 10.31 -5.50
CA ARG A 160 5.18 11.13 -6.38
C ARG A 160 6.66 10.80 -6.30
N LEU A 161 7.15 10.38 -5.13
CA LEU A 161 8.53 9.94 -4.98
C LEU A 161 8.77 8.62 -5.71
N VAL A 162 7.85 7.66 -5.59
CA VAL A 162 7.92 6.39 -6.34
C VAL A 162 7.88 6.65 -7.84
N MET A 163 6.93 7.46 -8.31
CA MET A 163 6.80 7.81 -9.73
C MET A 163 7.98 8.62 -10.30
N ALA A 164 8.82 9.19 -9.45
CA ALA A 164 10.03 9.91 -9.87
C ALA A 164 11.29 9.03 -9.84
N LEU A 165 11.19 7.79 -9.41
CA LEU A 165 12.29 6.85 -9.51
C LEU A 165 12.57 6.54 -10.98
N PRO A 166 13.84 6.33 -11.34
CA PRO A 166 14.16 5.88 -12.68
C PRO A 166 13.51 4.49 -12.92
N GLU A 167 12.89 4.31 -14.06
CA GLU A 167 12.38 3.01 -14.45
C GLU A 167 13.53 2.03 -14.68
N PRO A 168 13.45 0.80 -14.14
CA PRO A 168 14.41 -0.24 -14.45
C PRO A 168 14.45 -0.46 -15.98
N GLN A 169 15.62 -0.41 -16.58
CA GLN A 169 15.76 -0.70 -18.00
C GLN A 169 15.73 -2.22 -18.19
N VAL A 170 14.57 -2.73 -18.61
CA VAL A 170 14.44 -4.13 -19.04
C VAL A 170 15.02 -4.22 -20.45
N THR A 171 16.07 -4.98 -20.65
CA THR A 171 16.75 -5.13 -21.94
C THR A 171 16.50 -6.50 -22.60
N ALA A 172 16.05 -7.47 -21.82
CA ALA A 172 15.76 -8.82 -22.27
C ALA A 172 14.66 -9.44 -21.40
N ALA A 173 13.85 -10.32 -21.97
CA ALA A 173 12.90 -11.11 -21.21
C ALA A 173 13.64 -12.12 -20.32
N PRO A 174 13.10 -12.47 -19.14
CA PRO A 174 13.62 -13.55 -18.32
C PRO A 174 13.45 -14.91 -19.03
N GLU A 175 14.25 -15.86 -18.66
CA GLU A 175 14.21 -17.22 -19.25
C GLU A 175 12.83 -17.87 -19.12
N ILE A 176 12.19 -17.68 -17.97
CA ILE A 176 10.82 -18.15 -17.71
C ILE A 176 9.94 -16.93 -17.42
N LEU A 177 9.18 -16.51 -18.43
CA LEU A 177 8.30 -15.35 -18.35
C LEU A 177 6.89 -15.78 -17.95
N GLY A 178 6.38 -15.19 -16.88
CA GLY A 178 4.96 -15.25 -16.49
C GLY A 178 4.17 -14.11 -17.12
N VAL A 179 3.00 -14.41 -17.68
CA VAL A 179 2.09 -13.44 -18.29
C VAL A 179 0.70 -13.63 -17.69
N ASP A 180 0.19 -12.61 -17.00
CA ASP A 180 -1.13 -12.64 -16.37
C ASP A 180 -1.86 -11.31 -16.54
N ASP A 181 -3.20 -11.31 -16.48
CA ASP A 181 -3.98 -10.09 -16.57
C ASP A 181 -4.39 -9.58 -15.17
N PHE A 182 -4.45 -8.27 -15.02
CA PHE A 182 -4.96 -7.62 -13.83
C PHE A 182 -5.94 -6.51 -14.17
N ALA A 183 -6.94 -6.33 -13.31
CA ALA A 183 -7.93 -5.28 -13.50
C ALA A 183 -7.41 -3.94 -12.98
N LEU A 184 -7.08 -3.01 -13.85
CA LEU A 184 -6.84 -1.60 -13.51
C LEU A 184 -8.09 -0.95 -12.93
N ARG A 185 -9.26 -1.33 -13.49
CA ARG A 185 -10.57 -0.91 -12.98
C ARG A 185 -11.53 -2.09 -13.10
N LYS A 186 -12.13 -2.47 -11.96
CA LYS A 186 -13.05 -3.63 -11.89
C LYS A 186 -14.10 -3.57 -12.99
N GLY A 187 -14.04 -4.57 -13.89
CA GLY A 187 -15.02 -4.80 -14.94
C GLY A 187 -14.85 -4.01 -16.25
N HIS A 188 -13.79 -3.19 -16.42
CA HIS A 188 -13.70 -2.32 -17.60
C HIS A 188 -12.34 -2.19 -18.26
N VAL A 189 -11.25 -2.16 -17.52
CA VAL A 189 -9.91 -1.95 -18.06
C VAL A 189 -8.96 -2.95 -17.42
N HIS A 190 -8.30 -3.73 -18.26
CA HIS A 190 -7.30 -4.70 -17.86
C HIS A 190 -5.93 -4.28 -18.40
N GLY A 191 -4.90 -4.59 -17.66
CA GLY A 191 -3.52 -4.54 -18.11
C GLY A 191 -2.89 -5.93 -17.97
N THR A 192 -1.70 -6.10 -18.49
CA THR A 192 -0.93 -7.33 -18.37
C THR A 192 0.25 -7.09 -17.45
N VAL A 193 0.50 -8.02 -16.54
CA VAL A 193 1.72 -8.05 -15.74
C VAL A 193 2.66 -9.13 -16.29
N LEU A 194 3.90 -8.74 -16.47
CA LEU A 194 5.01 -9.61 -16.85
C LEU A 194 5.86 -9.88 -15.61
N VAL A 195 6.13 -11.16 -15.34
CA VAL A 195 6.81 -11.59 -14.11
C VAL A 195 7.94 -12.55 -14.47
N ASP A 196 9.08 -12.40 -13.85
CA ASP A 196 10.12 -13.43 -13.84
C ASP A 196 9.69 -14.54 -12.87
N ILE A 197 9.35 -15.71 -13.41
CA ILE A 197 8.94 -16.88 -12.59
C ILE A 197 10.09 -17.40 -11.73
N GLY A 198 11.34 -17.19 -12.14
CA GLY A 198 12.52 -17.63 -11.40
C GLY A 198 12.74 -16.85 -10.11
N THR A 199 12.56 -15.53 -10.15
CA THR A 199 12.76 -14.63 -9.00
C THR A 199 11.45 -14.25 -8.32
N GLY A 200 10.33 -14.26 -9.02
CA GLY A 200 9.04 -13.75 -8.59
C GLY A 200 8.88 -12.23 -8.76
N ASP A 201 9.85 -11.55 -9.37
CA ASP A 201 9.82 -10.11 -9.54
C ASP A 201 8.96 -9.69 -10.74
N ALA A 202 8.25 -8.57 -10.60
CA ALA A 202 7.57 -7.95 -11.73
C ALA A 202 8.61 -7.36 -12.71
N VAL A 203 8.52 -7.76 -13.96
CA VAL A 203 9.43 -7.31 -15.04
C VAL A 203 8.89 -6.04 -15.69
N ASP A 204 7.62 -6.06 -16.09
CA ASP A 204 6.97 -4.93 -16.76
C ASP A 204 5.44 -5.00 -16.63
N LEU A 205 4.78 -3.88 -16.99
CA LEU A 205 3.33 -3.76 -17.03
C LEU A 205 2.90 -3.26 -18.41
N LEU A 206 2.07 -4.04 -19.10
CA LEU A 206 1.50 -3.62 -20.37
C LEU A 206 0.13 -2.95 -20.14
N PRO A 207 -0.23 -1.95 -20.98
CA PRO A 207 -1.43 -1.13 -20.77
C PRO A 207 -2.76 -1.87 -21.02
N ASP A 208 -2.71 -3.00 -21.71
CA ASP A 208 -3.86 -3.78 -22.12
C ASP A 208 -3.54 -5.28 -22.09
N ARG A 209 -4.41 -6.12 -22.66
CA ARG A 209 -4.24 -7.58 -22.82
C ARG A 209 -4.36 -8.03 -24.26
N GLU A 210 -4.00 -7.16 -25.18
CA GLU A 210 -4.05 -7.44 -26.61
C GLU A 210 -2.82 -8.24 -27.06
N ALA A 211 -3.01 -9.11 -28.06
CA ALA A 211 -1.94 -9.94 -28.62
C ALA A 211 -0.78 -9.10 -29.16
N ALA A 212 -1.10 -8.05 -29.91
CA ALA A 212 -0.11 -7.18 -30.53
C ALA A 212 0.78 -6.43 -29.53
N THR A 213 0.25 -6.10 -28.34
CA THR A 213 1.03 -5.43 -27.29
C THR A 213 2.06 -6.38 -26.68
N LEU A 214 1.67 -7.64 -26.40
CA LEU A 214 2.60 -8.66 -25.92
C LEU A 214 3.63 -9.05 -26.97
N GLU A 215 3.21 -9.23 -28.23
CA GLU A 215 4.08 -9.48 -29.37
C GLU A 215 5.19 -8.43 -29.49
N SER A 216 4.81 -7.16 -29.57
CA SER A 216 5.75 -6.04 -29.67
C SER A 216 6.73 -5.97 -28.48
N TRP A 217 6.26 -6.29 -27.28
CA TRP A 217 7.12 -6.38 -26.11
C TRP A 217 8.14 -7.51 -26.22
N LEU A 218 7.72 -8.70 -26.63
CA LEU A 218 8.60 -9.88 -26.80
C LEU A 218 9.63 -9.69 -27.91
N GLU A 219 9.25 -9.05 -29.03
CA GLU A 219 10.17 -8.70 -30.11
C GLU A 219 11.29 -7.76 -29.66
N THR A 220 10.95 -6.78 -28.80
CA THR A 220 11.91 -5.80 -28.28
C THR A 220 12.70 -6.33 -27.08
N HIS A 221 12.27 -7.41 -26.45
CA HIS A 221 12.91 -8.03 -25.28
C HIS A 221 13.12 -9.55 -25.51
N PRO A 222 14.02 -9.93 -26.39
CA PRO A 222 14.28 -11.35 -26.66
C PRO A 222 14.89 -12.05 -25.43
N GLY A 223 14.71 -13.38 -25.32
CA GLY A 223 15.32 -14.18 -24.26
C GLY A 223 14.40 -15.18 -23.58
N ALA A 224 13.08 -15.03 -23.67
CA ALA A 224 12.14 -15.98 -23.10
C ALA A 224 12.25 -17.36 -23.76
N GLN A 225 12.55 -18.40 -22.97
CA GLN A 225 12.54 -19.80 -23.39
C GLN A 225 11.21 -20.47 -23.05
N VAL A 226 10.59 -20.06 -21.95
CA VAL A 226 9.30 -20.57 -21.51
C VAL A 226 8.38 -19.38 -21.18
N ILE A 227 7.16 -19.40 -21.71
CA ILE A 227 6.13 -18.42 -21.42
C ILE A 227 4.98 -19.12 -20.69
N CYS A 228 4.87 -18.85 -19.40
CA CYS A 228 3.78 -19.31 -18.55
C CYS A 228 2.64 -18.29 -18.58
N ARG A 229 1.46 -18.67 -19.08
CA ARG A 229 0.33 -17.77 -19.28
C ARG A 229 -1.00 -18.41 -18.90
N ASP A 230 -2.01 -17.56 -18.70
CA ASP A 230 -3.37 -18.03 -18.67
C ASP A 230 -3.82 -18.63 -20.01
N ARG A 231 -5.04 -19.13 -20.10
CA ARG A 231 -5.57 -19.75 -21.32
C ARG A 231 -6.19 -18.75 -22.31
N ALA A 232 -5.99 -17.43 -22.11
CA ALA A 232 -6.51 -16.42 -23.02
C ALA A 232 -5.90 -16.57 -24.43
N GLY A 233 -6.74 -16.48 -25.44
CA GLY A 233 -6.34 -16.63 -26.86
C GLY A 233 -5.34 -15.55 -27.28
N ALA A 234 -5.54 -14.30 -26.84
CA ALA A 234 -4.67 -13.18 -27.16
C ALA A 234 -3.22 -13.40 -26.70
N TYR A 235 -3.03 -13.89 -25.46
CA TYR A 235 -1.67 -14.20 -24.99
C TYR A 235 -1.03 -15.39 -25.72
N ALA A 236 -1.86 -16.35 -26.17
CA ALA A 236 -1.36 -17.46 -27.00
C ALA A 236 -0.87 -16.98 -28.36
N GLU A 237 -1.58 -16.04 -28.95
CA GLU A 237 -1.25 -15.41 -30.23
C GLU A 237 0.00 -14.53 -30.08
N GLY A 238 -0.01 -13.55 -29.19
CA GLY A 238 1.12 -12.66 -28.97
C GLY A 238 2.43 -13.39 -28.60
N ALA A 239 2.34 -14.46 -27.78
CA ALA A 239 3.50 -15.27 -27.45
C ALA A 239 4.01 -16.12 -28.64
N ARG A 240 3.11 -16.58 -29.55
CA ARG A 240 3.51 -17.31 -30.74
C ARG A 240 4.22 -16.40 -31.74
N ASP A 241 3.70 -15.21 -31.92
CA ASP A 241 4.17 -14.29 -32.94
C ASP A 241 5.41 -13.51 -32.46
N GLY A 242 5.47 -13.08 -31.19
CA GLY A 242 6.60 -12.35 -30.63
C GLY A 242 7.77 -13.21 -30.11
N ALA A 243 7.53 -14.49 -29.77
CA ALA A 243 8.58 -15.43 -29.34
C ALA A 243 8.30 -16.86 -29.85
N PRO A 244 8.42 -17.11 -31.16
CA PRO A 244 8.01 -18.37 -31.78
C PRO A 244 8.76 -19.61 -31.27
N ASP A 245 9.98 -19.44 -30.80
CA ASP A 245 10.81 -20.53 -30.27
C ASP A 245 10.53 -20.84 -28.79
N ALA A 246 9.75 -20.01 -28.09
CA ALA A 246 9.46 -20.19 -26.70
C ALA A 246 8.39 -21.25 -26.46
N LEU A 247 8.61 -22.14 -25.47
CA LEU A 247 7.63 -23.10 -25.01
C LEU A 247 6.50 -22.42 -24.24
N GLN A 248 5.27 -22.50 -24.75
CA GLN A 248 4.11 -21.97 -24.04
C GLN A 248 3.55 -23.00 -23.06
N VAL A 249 3.39 -22.60 -21.80
CA VAL A 249 2.86 -23.43 -20.71
C VAL A 249 1.62 -22.76 -20.12
N ALA A 250 0.56 -23.54 -19.87
CA ALA A 250 -0.63 -23.03 -19.21
C ALA A 250 -0.40 -22.88 -17.69
N ASP A 251 -0.85 -21.76 -17.12
CA ASP A 251 -0.76 -21.55 -15.69
C ASP A 251 -1.57 -22.59 -14.91
N ARG A 252 -0.87 -23.22 -13.98
CA ARG A 252 -1.40 -24.29 -13.12
C ARG A 252 -2.55 -23.82 -12.22
N TRP A 253 -2.52 -22.57 -11.75
CA TRP A 253 -3.59 -22.03 -10.92
C TRP A 253 -4.90 -21.95 -11.68
N HIS A 254 -4.88 -21.42 -12.91
CA HIS A 254 -6.04 -21.32 -13.78
C HIS A 254 -6.60 -22.70 -14.15
N LEU A 255 -5.73 -23.69 -14.35
CA LEU A 255 -6.17 -25.08 -14.59
C LEU A 255 -6.93 -25.65 -13.39
N ARG A 256 -6.38 -25.49 -12.17
CA ARG A 256 -7.05 -25.95 -10.93
C ARG A 256 -8.35 -25.20 -10.66
N HIS A 257 -8.35 -23.89 -10.83
CA HIS A 257 -9.53 -23.06 -10.63
C HIS A 257 -10.68 -23.47 -11.56
N ASN A 258 -10.41 -23.62 -12.85
CA ASN A 258 -11.40 -24.05 -13.84
C ASN A 258 -11.92 -25.47 -13.58
N LEU A 259 -11.05 -26.37 -13.12
CA LEU A 259 -11.45 -27.72 -12.72
C LEU A 259 -12.37 -27.69 -11.51
N ALA A 260 -12.01 -26.91 -10.48
CA ALA A 260 -12.83 -26.75 -9.27
C ALA A 260 -14.22 -26.13 -9.59
N GLU A 261 -14.26 -25.10 -10.43
CA GLU A 261 -15.49 -24.47 -10.89
C GLU A 261 -16.38 -25.46 -11.70
N SER A 262 -15.76 -26.26 -12.58
CA SER A 262 -16.47 -27.29 -13.34
C SER A 262 -17.02 -28.40 -12.45
N ALA A 263 -16.26 -28.81 -11.45
CA ALA A 263 -16.70 -29.77 -10.44
C ALA A 263 -17.86 -29.20 -9.61
N GLU A 264 -17.75 -27.93 -9.15
CA GLU A 264 -18.82 -27.26 -8.41
C GLU A 264 -20.13 -27.15 -9.25
N LYS A 265 -20.01 -26.77 -10.51
CA LYS A 265 -21.15 -26.70 -11.44
C LYS A 265 -21.79 -28.07 -11.64
N THR A 266 -20.98 -29.13 -11.75
CA THR A 266 -21.45 -30.52 -11.90
C THR A 266 -22.20 -30.98 -10.64
N VAL A 267 -21.60 -30.81 -9.46
CA VAL A 267 -22.24 -31.15 -8.17
C VAL A 267 -23.55 -30.38 -7.97
N THR A 268 -23.53 -29.08 -8.29
CA THR A 268 -24.73 -28.24 -8.19
C THR A 268 -25.84 -28.72 -9.12
N ARG A 269 -25.52 -29.13 -10.35
CA ARG A 269 -26.48 -29.65 -11.32
C ARG A 269 -27.12 -30.97 -10.83
N HIS A 270 -26.33 -31.81 -10.16
CA HIS A 270 -26.77 -33.11 -9.66
C HIS A 270 -27.23 -33.08 -8.19
N ARG A 271 -27.39 -31.90 -7.59
CA ARG A 271 -27.86 -31.75 -6.19
C ARG A 271 -29.23 -32.43 -5.92
N GLY A 272 -30.09 -32.50 -6.92
CA GLY A 272 -31.37 -33.21 -6.83
C GLY A 272 -31.18 -34.71 -6.63
N CYS A 273 -30.23 -35.31 -7.33
CA CYS A 273 -29.95 -36.74 -7.25
C CYS A 273 -29.47 -37.20 -5.86
N LEU A 274 -28.89 -36.30 -5.04
CA LEU A 274 -28.49 -36.61 -3.67
C LEU A 274 -29.66 -36.64 -2.68
N LYS A 275 -30.81 -36.04 -3.03
CA LYS A 275 -32.02 -36.03 -2.21
C LYS A 275 -32.89 -37.26 -2.41
N ASP A 276 -32.73 -37.97 -3.54
CA ASP A 276 -33.54 -39.10 -3.95
C ASP A 276 -32.92 -40.47 -3.56
N GLN A 277 -31.82 -40.50 -2.81
CA GLN A 277 -31.31 -41.75 -2.23
C GLN A 277 -32.18 -42.14 -1.04
N PRO A 278 -32.93 -43.27 -1.10
CA PRO A 278 -33.58 -43.83 0.07
C PRO A 278 -32.51 -44.18 1.08
N ALA A 279 -32.77 -43.90 2.38
CA ALA A 279 -31.95 -44.32 3.48
C ALA A 279 -31.84 -45.84 3.40
N GLY A 280 -30.80 -46.38 2.78
CA GLY A 280 -30.48 -47.80 2.70
C GLY A 280 -29.61 -48.17 3.87
N ASP A 281 -30.05 -49.20 4.52
CA ASP A 281 -29.47 -49.83 5.69
C ASP A 281 -27.95 -50.12 5.54
N ASP A 282 -27.27 -49.89 6.63
CA ASP A 282 -25.86 -50.23 6.84
C ASP A 282 -25.61 -51.74 6.65
N ALA A 283 -24.56 -52.05 5.96
CA ALA A 283 -23.56 -53.03 6.35
C ALA A 283 -22.71 -53.45 5.13
N ALA A 284 -21.48 -53.11 5.12
CA ALA A 284 -20.37 -54.05 4.98
C ALA A 284 -19.06 -53.32 4.77
N SER A 285 -18.19 -53.53 5.68
CA SER A 285 -16.74 -53.32 5.65
C SER A 285 -16.11 -53.91 4.37
N THR A 286 -15.26 -53.17 3.70
CA THR A 286 -14.14 -53.70 2.96
C THR A 286 -12.96 -52.73 2.95
N ASP A 287 -11.89 -53.24 3.51
CA ASP A 287 -10.48 -52.96 3.36
C ASP A 287 -10.05 -51.72 2.53
N THR A 288 -9.42 -50.82 3.22
CA THR A 288 -8.53 -49.79 2.66
C THR A 288 -7.07 -50.28 2.78
N PRO A 289 -6.27 -50.14 1.70
CA PRO A 289 -4.82 -50.27 1.89
C PRO A 289 -4.25 -48.95 2.44
N ASP A 290 -3.39 -49.17 3.40
CA ASP A 290 -2.48 -48.29 4.09
C ASP A 290 -1.95 -47.10 3.25
N THR A 291 -2.17 -45.92 3.75
CA THR A 291 -1.31 -44.78 3.41
C THR A 291 -0.96 -44.03 4.69
N ALA A 292 0.30 -44.19 5.05
CA ALA A 292 0.90 -43.67 6.27
C ALA A 292 0.79 -42.15 6.44
N GLY A 293 0.37 -41.72 7.60
CA GLY A 293 0.97 -40.68 8.41
C GLY A 293 0.81 -39.23 8.02
N LEU A 294 -0.34 -38.59 8.40
CA LEU A 294 -0.36 -37.19 8.84
C LEU A 294 -1.12 -37.14 10.17
N PRO A 295 -0.63 -36.43 11.20
CA PRO A 295 -1.29 -36.38 12.50
C PRO A 295 -2.61 -35.61 12.40
N GLN A 296 -3.68 -36.22 12.83
CA GLN A 296 -4.97 -35.56 13.04
C GLN A 296 -4.91 -34.72 14.31
N PRO A 297 -5.47 -33.49 14.31
CA PRO A 297 -5.60 -32.72 15.54
C PRO A 297 -6.65 -33.35 16.45
N GLU A 298 -6.25 -33.61 17.69
CA GLU A 298 -7.09 -34.13 18.75
C GLU A 298 -8.29 -33.22 19.02
N THR A 299 -9.45 -33.80 19.12
CA THR A 299 -10.72 -33.13 19.46
C THR A 299 -10.72 -32.81 20.96
N PRO A 300 -10.79 -31.53 21.36
CA PRO A 300 -11.03 -31.19 22.77
C PRO A 300 -12.46 -31.54 23.17
N GLY A 301 -12.60 -32.16 24.33
CA GLY A 301 -13.83 -32.63 24.92
C GLY A 301 -14.95 -31.57 24.94
N GLN A 302 -16.14 -32.09 24.73
CA GLN A 302 -17.40 -31.36 24.82
C GLN A 302 -17.61 -30.85 26.26
N THR A 303 -17.46 -29.52 26.41
CA THR A 303 -18.06 -28.80 27.53
C THR A 303 -19.32 -28.16 26.98
N GLU A 304 -20.48 -28.50 27.51
CA GLU A 304 -21.76 -27.89 27.19
C GLU A 304 -21.68 -26.37 27.41
N ALA A 305 -21.50 -25.62 26.36
CA ALA A 305 -21.67 -24.16 26.34
C ALA A 305 -23.06 -23.87 25.77
N ALA A 306 -23.86 -23.18 26.59
CA ALA A 306 -25.18 -22.69 26.27
C ALA A 306 -25.23 -22.17 24.82
N GLN A 307 -26.19 -22.63 24.03
CA GLN A 307 -26.49 -22.17 22.69
C GLN A 307 -26.99 -20.72 22.75
N VAL A 308 -26.06 -19.76 22.73
CA VAL A 308 -26.37 -18.39 22.35
C VAL A 308 -26.41 -18.40 20.83
N THR A 309 -27.61 -18.32 20.25
CA THR A 309 -27.79 -18.04 18.84
C THR A 309 -27.02 -16.74 18.55
N PRO A 310 -26.02 -16.75 17.65
CA PRO A 310 -25.24 -15.53 17.41
C PRO A 310 -26.17 -14.49 16.82
N ASP A 311 -26.43 -13.41 17.54
CA ASP A 311 -27.05 -12.22 16.99
C ASP A 311 -26.19 -11.77 15.81
N GLY A 312 -26.68 -11.91 14.59
CA GLY A 312 -25.97 -11.55 13.36
C GLY A 312 -25.61 -10.07 13.29
N SER A 313 -25.96 -9.25 14.29
CA SER A 313 -25.60 -7.85 14.43
C SER A 313 -24.15 -7.64 14.94
N LEU A 314 -23.58 -8.65 15.62
CA LEU A 314 -22.25 -8.56 16.23
C LEU A 314 -21.18 -9.23 15.35
N ASP A 315 -19.95 -8.73 15.45
CA ASP A 315 -18.76 -9.37 14.88
C ASP A 315 -18.23 -10.48 15.81
N ALA A 316 -17.19 -11.18 15.36
CA ALA A 316 -16.57 -12.26 16.11
C ALA A 316 -15.96 -11.83 17.47
N CYS A 317 -15.84 -10.53 17.72
CA CYS A 317 -15.33 -9.95 18.97
C CYS A 317 -16.44 -9.36 19.84
N GLY A 318 -17.72 -9.65 19.54
CA GLY A 318 -18.87 -9.13 20.28
C GLY A 318 -19.16 -7.64 20.05
N ARG A 319 -18.55 -7.01 19.03
CA ARG A 319 -18.77 -5.61 18.68
C ARG A 319 -19.83 -5.51 17.57
N GLU A 320 -20.61 -4.45 17.59
CA GLU A 320 -21.57 -4.21 16.51
C GLU A 320 -20.86 -4.12 15.16
N ARG A 321 -21.32 -4.88 14.17
CA ARG A 321 -20.75 -4.92 12.82
C ARG A 321 -20.90 -3.55 12.18
N ARG A 322 -19.82 -3.01 11.59
CA ARG A 322 -19.83 -1.73 10.86
C ARG A 322 -20.93 -1.62 9.81
N LEU A 323 -21.35 -2.74 9.23
CA LEU A 323 -22.46 -2.77 8.30
C LEU A 323 -23.78 -2.44 9.00
N VAL A 324 -24.00 -2.96 10.20
CA VAL A 324 -25.22 -2.74 11.00
C VAL A 324 -25.30 -1.28 11.43
N THR A 325 -24.24 -0.76 12.06
CA THR A 325 -24.15 0.65 12.46
C THR A 325 -24.42 1.59 11.29
N ARG A 326 -23.71 1.39 10.18
CA ARG A 326 -23.86 2.22 8.98
C ARG A 326 -25.26 2.11 8.33
N THR A 327 -25.90 0.96 8.41
CA THR A 327 -27.26 0.78 7.88
C THR A 327 -28.29 1.49 8.76
N ARG A 328 -28.13 1.45 10.09
CA ARG A 328 -28.97 2.17 11.05
C ARG A 328 -28.85 3.69 10.89
N GLU A 329 -27.63 4.19 10.83
CA GLU A 329 -27.36 5.61 10.60
C GLU A 329 -28.02 6.11 9.31
N ARG A 330 -27.79 5.40 8.20
CA ARG A 330 -28.38 5.76 6.91
C ARG A 330 -29.91 5.66 6.89
N TYR A 331 -30.47 4.67 7.59
CA TYR A 331 -31.92 4.54 7.68
C TYR A 331 -32.52 5.74 8.43
N GLY A 332 -31.93 6.17 9.55
CA GLY A 332 -32.33 7.37 10.27
C GLY A 332 -32.26 8.62 9.38
N GLU A 333 -31.09 8.87 8.79
CA GLU A 333 -30.87 10.03 7.92
C GLU A 333 -31.85 10.12 6.73
N ILE A 334 -32.17 8.98 6.10
CA ILE A 334 -33.09 8.95 4.96
C ILE A 334 -34.55 9.11 5.41
N ARG A 335 -34.94 8.62 6.60
CA ARG A 335 -36.29 8.72 7.13
C ARG A 335 -36.66 10.12 7.66
N GLU A 336 -35.70 10.81 8.25
CA GLU A 336 -35.93 12.16 8.80
C GLU A 336 -36.12 13.22 7.70
N ARG A 337 -35.48 13.07 6.55
CA ARG A 337 -35.48 14.07 5.47
C ARG A 337 -36.79 14.21 4.70
N PRO A 338 -37.56 13.15 4.38
CA PRO A 338 -38.89 13.30 3.79
C PRO A 338 -39.90 13.99 4.71
N GLY A 339 -39.76 13.79 6.04
CA GLY A 339 -40.54 14.53 7.05
C GLY A 339 -40.29 16.04 7.03
N ALA A 340 -39.13 16.47 6.50
CA ALA A 340 -38.76 17.86 6.27
C ALA A 340 -39.08 18.37 4.86
N GLY A 341 -39.88 17.63 4.06
CA GLY A 341 -40.34 18.07 2.72
C GLY A 341 -39.31 17.94 1.61
N GLN A 342 -38.22 17.23 1.81
CA GLN A 342 -37.16 17.08 0.78
C GLN A 342 -37.53 16.00 -0.25
N SER A 343 -37.28 16.28 -1.54
CA SER A 343 -37.48 15.31 -2.61
C SER A 343 -36.43 14.22 -2.61
N LEU A 344 -36.75 13.02 -3.13
CA LEU A 344 -35.81 11.91 -3.27
C LEU A 344 -34.52 12.30 -4.02
N ALA A 345 -34.63 13.16 -5.02
CA ALA A 345 -33.47 13.64 -5.77
C ALA A 345 -32.56 14.57 -4.93
N ALA A 346 -33.14 15.34 -4.01
CA ALA A 346 -32.39 16.15 -3.06
C ALA A 346 -31.65 15.29 -2.04
N ILE A 347 -32.30 14.22 -1.56
CA ILE A 347 -31.69 13.24 -0.62
C ILE A 347 -30.54 12.49 -1.27
N CYS A 348 -30.69 12.05 -2.52
CA CYS A 348 -29.61 11.40 -3.28
C CYS A 348 -28.36 12.29 -3.37
N ARG A 349 -28.55 13.58 -3.69
CA ARG A 349 -27.44 14.54 -3.78
C ARG A 349 -26.81 14.84 -2.42
N ALA A 350 -27.62 15.00 -1.39
CA ALA A 350 -27.16 15.35 -0.05
C ALA A 350 -26.35 14.22 0.62
N LEU A 351 -26.70 12.95 0.34
CA LEU A 351 -26.07 11.78 0.95
C LEU A 351 -25.07 11.08 0.02
N ASP A 352 -24.91 11.56 -1.21
CA ASP A 352 -24.10 10.94 -2.27
C ASP A 352 -24.44 9.46 -2.46
N LEU A 353 -25.76 9.18 -2.56
CA LEU A 353 -26.30 7.83 -2.74
C LEU A 353 -27.08 7.71 -4.05
N ASP A 354 -27.02 6.53 -4.64
CA ASP A 354 -27.81 6.22 -5.82
C ASP A 354 -29.30 6.15 -5.49
N ARG A 355 -30.13 6.43 -6.51
CA ARG A 355 -31.60 6.50 -6.36
C ARG A 355 -32.22 5.19 -5.88
N LYS A 356 -31.68 4.03 -6.33
CA LYS A 356 -32.22 2.72 -5.94
C LYS A 356 -31.97 2.46 -4.47
N THR A 357 -30.80 2.84 -3.97
CA THR A 357 -30.46 2.74 -2.54
C THR A 357 -31.38 3.62 -1.71
N VAL A 358 -31.53 4.90 -2.03
CA VAL A 358 -32.43 5.81 -1.29
C VAL A 358 -33.89 5.30 -1.30
N GLN A 359 -34.39 4.83 -2.44
CA GLN A 359 -35.73 4.26 -2.54
C GLN A 359 -35.90 3.00 -1.69
N ARG A 360 -34.92 2.10 -1.67
CA ARG A 360 -34.95 0.88 -0.84
C ARG A 360 -35.04 1.22 0.64
N PHE A 361 -34.22 2.17 1.11
CA PHE A 361 -34.23 2.61 2.50
C PHE A 361 -35.52 3.37 2.87
N ALA A 362 -36.05 4.20 1.99
CA ALA A 362 -37.29 4.93 2.22
C ALA A 362 -38.53 4.02 2.26
N ARG A 363 -38.52 2.89 1.54
CA ARG A 363 -39.65 1.92 1.47
C ARG A 363 -39.62 0.91 2.61
N ALA A 364 -38.46 0.62 3.18
CA ALA A 364 -38.34 -0.36 4.25
C ALA A 364 -39.17 0.05 5.48
N ALA A 365 -39.98 -0.88 5.99
CA ALA A 365 -40.81 -0.62 7.16
C ALA A 365 -39.98 -0.44 8.43
N SER A 366 -38.86 -1.17 8.56
CA SER A 366 -37.93 -1.07 9.66
C SER A 366 -36.47 -1.24 9.18
N VAL A 367 -35.52 -0.87 10.00
CA VAL A 367 -34.09 -1.11 9.76
C VAL A 367 -33.79 -2.61 9.75
N ASP A 368 -34.52 -3.40 10.51
CA ASP A 368 -34.32 -4.86 10.60
C ASP A 368 -34.67 -5.56 9.28
N GLU A 369 -35.65 -5.05 8.53
CA GLU A 369 -35.92 -5.52 7.18
C GLU A 369 -34.74 -5.39 6.23
N LEU A 370 -34.01 -4.27 6.32
CA LEU A 370 -32.79 -4.01 5.53
C LEU A 370 -31.62 -4.89 5.96
N LEU A 371 -31.57 -5.25 7.23
CA LEU A 371 -30.51 -6.05 7.84
C LEU A 371 -30.75 -7.55 7.74
N ALA A 372 -32.01 -8.00 7.60
CA ALA A 372 -32.41 -9.43 7.62
C ALA A 372 -31.57 -10.30 6.67
N GLY A 373 -31.34 -9.83 5.44
CA GLY A 373 -30.54 -10.56 4.45
C GLY A 373 -29.03 -10.61 4.77
N ALA A 374 -28.53 -9.66 5.58
CA ALA A 374 -27.14 -9.59 5.98
C ALA A 374 -26.84 -10.29 7.32
N MET A 375 -27.84 -10.37 8.20
CA MET A 375 -27.77 -11.01 9.51
C MET A 375 -27.88 -12.53 9.42
N ASN A 376 -28.68 -13.05 8.50
CA ASN A 376 -28.93 -14.49 8.34
C ASN A 376 -28.01 -15.18 7.32
N ARG A 377 -26.96 -14.53 6.84
CA ARG A 377 -26.05 -15.12 5.88
C ARG A 377 -24.96 -15.90 6.61
N GLU A 378 -25.05 -17.21 6.63
CA GLU A 378 -23.98 -18.09 7.10
C GLU A 378 -22.71 -17.84 6.29
N SER A 379 -21.63 -17.52 6.98
CA SER A 379 -20.30 -17.37 6.40
C SER A 379 -19.57 -18.70 6.47
N LYS A 380 -18.86 -19.07 5.40
CA LYS A 380 -17.94 -20.23 5.42
C LYS A 380 -16.86 -20.11 6.51
N LEU A 381 -16.66 -18.92 7.06
CA LEU A 381 -15.71 -18.64 8.14
C LEU A 381 -16.34 -18.77 9.54
N ASP A 382 -17.65 -18.93 9.67
CA ASP A 382 -18.33 -18.96 10.99
C ASP A 382 -17.77 -20.06 11.89
N ARG A 383 -17.48 -21.24 11.33
CA ARG A 383 -16.86 -22.36 12.05
C ARG A 383 -15.43 -22.06 12.55
N PHE A 384 -14.74 -21.09 11.98
CA PHE A 384 -13.37 -20.71 12.36
C PHE A 384 -13.32 -19.47 13.26
N LYS A 385 -14.44 -18.80 13.50
CA LYS A 385 -14.50 -17.59 14.34
C LYS A 385 -13.93 -17.80 15.74
N PRO A 386 -14.25 -18.89 16.47
CA PRO A 386 -13.68 -19.13 17.80
C PRO A 386 -12.15 -19.20 17.78
N TYR A 387 -11.57 -19.88 16.80
CA TYR A 387 -10.12 -19.99 16.64
C TYR A 387 -9.45 -18.64 16.32
N LEU A 388 -10.08 -17.84 15.47
CA LEU A 388 -9.57 -16.51 15.10
C LEU A 388 -9.66 -15.51 16.25
N CYS A 389 -10.67 -15.62 17.11
CA CYS A 389 -10.82 -14.76 18.30
C CYS A 389 -9.76 -15.10 19.37
N GLN A 390 -9.45 -16.38 19.62
CA GLN A 390 -8.43 -16.78 20.57
C GLN A 390 -7.01 -16.31 20.22
N ARG A 391 -6.71 -16.12 18.94
CA ARG A 391 -5.38 -15.68 18.47
C ARG A 391 -5.18 -14.16 18.45
N ARG A 392 -6.21 -13.39 18.70
CA ARG A 392 -6.18 -11.91 18.71
C ARG A 392 -6.16 -11.29 20.13
N GLY A 393 -6.33 -12.08 21.18
CA GLY A 393 -6.05 -11.71 22.57
C GLY A 393 -4.57 -12.06 22.88
#